data_7bcdd02d33480975a6d4eef92661fcaa
#
_entry.id   7bcdd02d33480975a6d4eef92661fcaa
#
_cell.length_a   1.000
_cell.length_b   1.000
_cell.length_c   1.000
_cell.angle_alpha   90.00
_cell.angle_beta   90.00
_cell.angle_gamma   90.00
#
_symmetry.space_group_name_H-M   'P 1'
#
loop_
_entity.id
_entity.type
_entity.pdbx_description
1 polymer ?
#
loop_
_entity_poly.entity_id
_entity_poly.type
_entity_poly.pdbx_seq_one_letter_code
_entity_poly.pdbx_strand_id
1 'polypeptide(L)'
;MLPPTLKWFVSGFIFVLVYCSSLNCADAAVFRDRASFNAASQNLNTIDFNATPNVPDGLGFLEIDGVFFINANGVPSIVTGQNGNKLLRAPTVTEFTRLTIFLPPGTTAVGCDQLNTPMIVAISTGESVTMDQSDTSTFVGFVSDQPIQSLIISFDFPEPTPDVLIDNLSFGQRRAGNEPPAPQLLVTNTGRAAALDSVVTTSEPFRVTASHLLSADGRTRITLFITGVLLEAADLPFVIVQAEDAQQRVFGLPCEATGRVRNLSWLSQVTCRLPDALVAAGTVNVSVTVRGMVSNKAPLLIE
;
A
#
# COMPACT_ATOMS: atom_id res chain seq x y z
N MET A 1 -65.68 26.69 -28.42
CA MET A 1 -64.89 25.75 -29.27
C MET A 1 -63.56 25.55 -28.63
N LEU A 2 -63.41 24.46 -27.95
CA LEU A 2 -62.14 24.02 -27.40
C LEU A 2 -61.54 22.97 -28.35
N PRO A 3 -60.26 23.05 -28.55
CA PRO A 3 -59.47 21.90 -29.00
C PRO A 3 -58.48 21.48 -27.90
N PRO A 4 -57.59 20.69 -28.21
CA PRO A 4 -57.61 19.26 -28.09
C PRO A 4 -56.52 18.75 -27.13
N THR A 5 -56.81 17.64 -26.56
CA THR A 5 -55.85 16.55 -26.15
C THR A 5 -54.42 16.92 -25.87
N LEU A 6 -54.15 17.12 -24.60
CA LEU A 6 -52.82 17.07 -24.00
C LEU A 6 -52.33 15.60 -24.01
N LYS A 7 -51.45 15.26 -24.92
CA LYS A 7 -50.76 14.00 -24.97
C LYS A 7 -49.73 13.95 -23.83
N TRP A 8 -49.98 13.07 -22.91
CA TRP A 8 -49.01 12.72 -21.89
C TRP A 8 -47.81 12.03 -22.56
N PHE A 9 -46.70 12.75 -22.61
CA PHE A 9 -45.39 12.11 -22.81
C PHE A 9 -44.95 11.58 -21.43
N VAL A 10 -45.19 10.30 -21.22
CA VAL A 10 -44.53 9.55 -20.20
C VAL A 10 -43.09 9.35 -20.69
N SER A 11 -42.23 10.28 -20.34
CA SER A 11 -40.79 10.14 -20.49
C SER A 11 -40.34 9.11 -19.50
N GLY A 12 -40.18 7.87 -19.97
CA GLY A 12 -39.57 6.81 -19.19
C GLY A 12 -38.13 7.18 -18.86
N PHE A 13 -37.91 7.66 -17.64
CA PHE A 13 -36.59 7.73 -17.06
C PHE A 13 -36.15 6.28 -16.84
N ILE A 14 -35.44 5.75 -17.81
CA ILE A 14 -34.65 4.54 -17.61
C ILE A 14 -33.55 4.91 -16.61
N PHE A 15 -33.77 4.61 -15.34
CA PHE A 15 -32.72 4.52 -14.35
C PHE A 15 -31.82 3.39 -14.80
N VAL A 16 -30.78 3.70 -15.54
CA VAL A 16 -29.62 2.83 -15.66
C VAL A 16 -28.98 2.82 -14.28
N LEU A 17 -29.40 1.86 -13.47
CA LEU A 17 -28.65 1.44 -12.30
C LEU A 17 -27.32 0.94 -12.85
N VAL A 18 -26.34 1.85 -12.94
CA VAL A 18 -24.96 1.49 -13.01
C VAL A 18 -24.69 0.77 -11.69
N TYR A 19 -24.82 -0.54 -11.72
CA TYR A 19 -24.15 -1.40 -10.75
C TYR A 19 -22.67 -1.04 -10.90
N CYS A 20 -22.21 -0.10 -10.10
CA CYS A 20 -20.83 -0.10 -9.64
C CYS A 20 -20.70 -1.41 -8.87
N SER A 21 -20.52 -2.52 -9.61
CA SER A 21 -19.77 -3.62 -9.05
C SER A 21 -18.58 -2.95 -8.42
N SER A 22 -18.48 -3.02 -7.09
CA SER A 22 -17.26 -2.75 -6.37
C SER A 22 -16.17 -3.50 -7.15
N LEU A 23 -15.49 -2.78 -8.02
CA LEU A 23 -14.21 -3.21 -8.53
C LEU A 23 -13.43 -3.38 -7.24
N ASN A 24 -13.28 -4.63 -6.80
CA ASN A 24 -12.22 -4.96 -5.90
C ASN A 24 -10.97 -4.44 -6.60
N CYS A 25 -10.55 -3.24 -6.25
CA CYS A 25 -9.19 -2.82 -6.51
C CYS A 25 -8.39 -3.89 -5.79
N ALA A 26 -7.86 -4.83 -6.54
CA ALA A 26 -6.96 -5.82 -6.03
C ALA A 26 -5.71 -5.04 -5.67
N ASP A 27 -5.61 -4.64 -4.39
CA ASP A 27 -4.47 -3.94 -3.86
C ASP A 27 -3.24 -4.83 -4.04
N ALA A 28 -2.20 -4.31 -4.65
CA ALA A 28 -0.94 -5.02 -4.68
C ALA A 28 -0.29 -4.97 -3.29
N ALA A 29 0.21 -6.11 -2.85
CA ALA A 29 1.03 -6.16 -1.64
C ALA A 29 2.38 -5.47 -1.93
N VAL A 30 2.77 -4.56 -1.03
CA VAL A 30 4.03 -3.81 -1.11
C VAL A 30 5.06 -4.42 -0.17
N PHE A 31 6.27 -4.63 -0.66
CA PHE A 31 7.40 -5.19 0.07
C PHE A 31 8.55 -4.19 0.16
N ARG A 32 9.14 -4.06 1.33
CA ARG A 32 10.30 -3.21 1.60
C ARG A 32 11.59 -4.00 1.78
N ASP A 33 11.52 -5.32 1.68
CA ASP A 33 12.67 -6.21 1.74
C ASP A 33 12.55 -7.31 0.68
N ARG A 34 13.68 -7.67 0.12
CA ARG A 34 13.79 -8.63 -0.97
C ARG A 34 13.42 -10.06 -0.55
N ALA A 35 13.70 -10.43 0.71
CA ALA A 35 13.44 -11.80 1.17
C ALA A 35 11.94 -12.07 1.24
N SER A 36 11.15 -11.14 1.81
CA SER A 36 9.69 -11.23 1.85
C SER A 36 9.07 -11.19 0.45
N PHE A 37 9.57 -10.32 -0.44
CA PHE A 37 9.14 -10.28 -1.84
C PHE A 37 9.39 -11.61 -2.55
N ASN A 38 10.60 -12.18 -2.42
CA ASN A 38 10.94 -13.47 -3.03
C ASN A 38 10.07 -14.61 -2.47
N ALA A 39 9.74 -14.57 -1.18
CA ALA A 39 8.84 -15.55 -0.57
C ALA A 39 7.41 -15.49 -1.13
N ALA A 40 6.93 -14.29 -1.47
CA ALA A 40 5.60 -14.07 -2.04
C ALA A 40 5.55 -14.27 -3.57
N SER A 41 6.69 -14.43 -4.22
CA SER A 41 6.84 -14.50 -5.66
C SER A 41 7.36 -15.85 -6.12
N GLN A 42 7.18 -16.16 -7.41
CA GLN A 42 7.74 -17.33 -8.07
C GLN A 42 8.14 -17.01 -9.51
N ASN A 43 8.94 -17.87 -10.12
CA ASN A 43 9.41 -17.71 -11.50
C ASN A 43 10.05 -16.33 -11.72
N LEU A 44 10.80 -15.85 -10.71
CA LEU A 44 11.47 -14.56 -10.80
C LEU A 44 12.62 -14.62 -11.81
N ASN A 45 12.61 -13.68 -12.73
CA ASN A 45 13.75 -13.30 -13.54
C ASN A 45 14.34 -12.00 -12.97
N THR A 46 15.65 -11.90 -12.87
CA THR A 46 16.33 -10.72 -12.33
C THR A 46 17.34 -10.19 -13.32
N ILE A 47 17.20 -8.92 -13.68
CA ILE A 47 18.15 -8.17 -14.47
C ILE A 47 19.06 -7.43 -13.50
N ASP A 48 20.31 -7.87 -13.38
CA ASP A 48 21.33 -7.26 -12.51
C ASP A 48 22.21 -6.23 -13.25
N PHE A 49 21.92 -6.01 -14.54
CA PHE A 49 22.63 -5.14 -15.47
C PHE A 49 24.12 -5.44 -15.67
N ASN A 50 24.75 -6.26 -14.86
CA ASN A 50 26.20 -6.52 -14.91
C ASN A 50 26.64 -7.18 -16.22
N ALA A 51 25.83 -8.06 -16.77
CA ALA A 51 26.07 -8.72 -18.05
C ALA A 51 25.75 -7.84 -19.26
N THR A 52 25.04 -6.74 -19.06
CA THR A 52 24.60 -5.85 -20.13
C THR A 52 25.77 -5.00 -20.62
N PRO A 53 26.05 -4.92 -21.94
CA PRO A 53 27.02 -3.97 -22.47
C PRO A 53 26.68 -2.54 -22.06
N ASN A 54 27.68 -1.68 -21.91
CA ASN A 54 27.41 -0.26 -21.75
C ASN A 54 26.69 0.22 -23.01
N VAL A 55 25.45 0.65 -22.87
CA VAL A 55 24.64 1.16 -23.98
C VAL A 55 24.91 2.67 -24.04
N PRO A 56 25.51 3.18 -25.13
CA PRO A 56 25.71 4.61 -25.29
C PRO A 56 24.38 5.31 -25.49
N ASP A 57 24.29 6.55 -25.05
CA ASP A 57 23.15 7.45 -25.26
C ASP A 57 22.80 7.51 -26.76
N GLY A 58 21.61 7.05 -27.15
CA GLY A 58 21.30 7.13 -28.59
C GLY A 58 19.96 6.62 -29.07
N LEU A 59 19.31 5.71 -28.36
CA LEU A 59 17.98 5.23 -28.73
C LEU A 59 16.98 5.65 -27.65
N GLY A 60 15.79 6.09 -28.04
CA GLY A 60 14.75 6.59 -27.11
C GLY A 60 14.24 5.55 -26.08
N PHE A 61 14.73 4.31 -26.14
CA PHE A 61 14.41 3.22 -25.23
C PHE A 61 15.59 2.24 -25.13
N LEU A 62 15.59 1.47 -24.04
CA LEU A 62 16.51 0.35 -23.82
C LEU A 62 15.67 -0.93 -23.66
N GLU A 63 16.07 -2.02 -24.30
CA GLU A 63 15.45 -3.34 -24.15
C GLU A 63 16.48 -4.34 -23.59
N ILE A 64 16.11 -5.03 -22.50
CA ILE A 64 16.89 -6.08 -21.88
C ILE A 64 15.92 -7.21 -21.47
N ASP A 65 16.15 -8.42 -21.92
CA ASP A 65 15.37 -9.61 -21.58
C ASP A 65 13.85 -9.45 -21.76
N GLY A 66 13.43 -8.72 -22.80
CA GLY A 66 12.02 -8.45 -23.10
C GLY A 66 11.38 -7.38 -22.21
N VAL A 67 12.16 -6.68 -21.41
CA VAL A 67 11.76 -5.50 -20.62
C VAL A 67 12.18 -4.24 -21.35
N PHE A 68 11.24 -3.30 -21.51
CA PHE A 68 11.50 -2.03 -22.17
C PHE A 68 11.59 -0.90 -21.15
N PHE A 69 12.65 -0.15 -21.19
CA PHE A 69 12.93 1.00 -20.34
C PHE A 69 12.80 2.28 -21.17
N ILE A 70 11.87 3.15 -20.79
CA ILE A 70 11.62 4.44 -21.45
C ILE A 70 11.70 5.56 -20.41
N ASN A 71 12.54 6.54 -20.67
CA ASN A 71 12.60 7.75 -19.85
C ASN A 71 12.01 8.92 -20.62
N ALA A 72 11.13 9.69 -20.00
CA ALA A 72 10.47 10.84 -20.63
C ALA A 72 11.45 11.95 -21.04
N ASN A 73 12.58 12.05 -20.35
CA ASN A 73 13.50 13.19 -20.45
C ASN A 73 14.91 12.83 -20.97
N GLY A 74 15.07 11.66 -21.54
CA GLY A 74 16.37 11.21 -22.04
C GLY A 74 16.41 9.72 -22.29
N VAL A 75 17.55 9.21 -22.67
CA VAL A 75 17.71 7.78 -22.91
C VAL A 75 18.21 7.09 -21.65
N PRO A 76 17.55 6.01 -21.19
CA PRO A 76 18.10 5.19 -20.13
C PRO A 76 19.45 4.61 -20.60
N SER A 77 20.44 4.61 -19.72
CA SER A 77 21.77 4.10 -20.00
C SER A 77 22.25 3.14 -18.92
N ILE A 78 23.18 2.25 -19.26
CA ILE A 78 23.86 1.40 -18.29
C ILE A 78 25.17 2.07 -17.90
N VAL A 79 25.31 2.35 -16.60
CA VAL A 79 26.48 2.99 -16.03
C VAL A 79 27.20 2.09 -15.03
N THR A 80 28.48 2.28 -14.85
CA THR A 80 29.24 1.56 -13.82
C THR A 80 29.22 2.39 -12.53
N GLY A 81 28.68 1.82 -11.47
CA GLY A 81 28.66 2.41 -10.14
C GLY A 81 30.04 2.36 -9.44
N GLN A 82 30.12 2.96 -8.27
CA GLN A 82 31.38 3.09 -7.51
C GLN A 82 32.01 1.74 -7.12
N ASN A 83 31.22 0.69 -6.99
CA ASN A 83 31.68 -0.66 -6.63
C ASN A 83 31.96 -1.56 -7.83
N GLY A 84 31.94 -0.99 -9.06
CA GLY A 84 32.11 -1.77 -10.29
C GLY A 84 30.83 -2.47 -10.77
N ASN A 85 29.74 -2.44 -10.02
CA ASN A 85 28.43 -2.95 -10.45
C ASN A 85 27.85 -2.03 -11.52
N LYS A 86 27.14 -2.62 -12.47
CA LYS A 86 26.40 -1.85 -13.47
C LYS A 86 24.98 -1.59 -13.00
N LEU A 87 24.52 -0.39 -13.28
CA LEU A 87 23.23 0.14 -12.84
C LEU A 87 22.49 0.71 -14.05
N LEU A 88 21.16 0.60 -14.04
CA LEU A 88 20.35 1.39 -14.95
C LEU A 88 20.28 2.82 -14.43
N ARG A 89 20.67 3.76 -15.29
CA ARG A 89 20.60 5.19 -15.06
C ARG A 89 19.51 5.80 -15.94
N ALA A 90 18.56 6.50 -15.35
CA ALA A 90 17.67 7.38 -16.08
C ALA A 90 18.06 8.83 -15.76
N PRO A 91 18.59 9.58 -16.76
CA PRO A 91 19.06 10.95 -16.55
C PRO A 91 17.90 11.89 -16.22
N THR A 92 18.15 12.78 -15.28
CA THR A 92 17.26 13.88 -14.90
C THR A 92 17.67 15.14 -15.67
N VAL A 93 16.84 15.61 -16.59
CA VAL A 93 17.09 16.84 -17.35
C VAL A 93 16.13 17.98 -17.00
N THR A 94 15.06 17.69 -16.22
CA THR A 94 14.03 18.66 -15.83
C THR A 94 13.49 18.32 -14.44
N GLU A 95 12.66 19.20 -13.90
CA GLU A 95 11.99 19.04 -12.59
C GLU A 95 11.12 17.77 -12.49
N PHE A 96 10.80 17.13 -13.62
CA PHE A 96 9.99 15.91 -13.68
C PHE A 96 10.73 14.81 -14.45
N THR A 97 11.28 13.85 -13.75
CA THR A 97 11.81 12.64 -14.40
C THR A 97 10.87 11.47 -14.18
N ARG A 98 10.58 10.78 -15.25
CA ARG A 98 9.72 9.58 -15.22
C ARG A 98 10.36 8.47 -16.04
N LEU A 99 10.87 7.47 -15.34
CA LEU A 99 11.26 6.20 -15.93
C LEU A 99 10.06 5.26 -15.93
N THR A 100 9.68 4.78 -17.10
CA THR A 100 8.65 3.75 -17.26
C THR A 100 9.31 2.45 -17.73
N ILE A 101 9.08 1.38 -17.01
CA ILE A 101 9.61 0.05 -17.26
C ILE A 101 8.41 -0.83 -17.66
N PHE A 102 8.32 -1.20 -18.93
CA PHE A 102 7.29 -2.12 -19.41
C PHE A 102 7.73 -3.56 -19.21
N LEU A 103 6.85 -4.33 -18.61
CA LEU A 103 7.11 -5.70 -18.16
C LEU A 103 6.54 -6.73 -19.14
N PRO A 104 7.09 -7.93 -19.19
CA PRO A 104 6.53 -9.02 -20.00
C PRO A 104 5.09 -9.36 -19.61
N PRO A 105 4.25 -9.79 -20.57
CA PRO A 105 2.87 -10.20 -20.30
C PRO A 105 2.79 -11.28 -19.22
N GLY A 106 1.80 -11.17 -18.33
CA GLY A 106 1.59 -12.12 -17.24
C GLY A 106 2.45 -11.88 -15.99
N THR A 107 3.23 -10.79 -15.95
CA THR A 107 3.94 -10.37 -14.75
C THR A 107 2.92 -9.95 -13.68
N THR A 108 3.02 -10.53 -12.49
CA THR A 108 2.21 -10.18 -11.32
C THR A 108 3.07 -9.87 -10.08
N ALA A 109 4.39 -9.95 -10.22
CA ALA A 109 5.36 -9.57 -9.20
C ALA A 109 6.49 -8.76 -9.84
N VAL A 110 6.83 -7.60 -9.28
CA VAL A 110 7.96 -6.77 -9.73
C VAL A 110 8.60 -6.05 -8.56
N GLY A 111 9.92 -5.94 -8.57
CA GLY A 111 10.65 -5.19 -7.54
C GLY A 111 12.06 -4.85 -8.00
N CYS A 112 12.64 -3.81 -7.43
CA CYS A 112 14.01 -3.38 -7.73
C CYS A 112 14.70 -2.80 -6.49
N ASP A 113 16.03 -2.77 -6.55
CA ASP A 113 16.85 -2.01 -5.62
C ASP A 113 17.02 -0.58 -6.15
N GLN A 114 16.85 0.36 -5.27
CA GLN A 114 16.98 1.78 -5.54
C GLN A 114 18.22 2.32 -4.84
N LEU A 115 18.90 3.27 -5.45
CA LEU A 115 20.10 3.90 -4.94
C LEU A 115 19.93 5.43 -4.81
N ASN A 116 20.09 5.92 -3.57
CA ASN A 116 20.41 7.31 -3.22
C ASN A 116 19.42 8.44 -3.55
N THR A 117 18.17 8.17 -3.93
CA THR A 117 17.28 9.26 -4.31
C THR A 117 15.86 9.05 -3.80
N PRO A 118 15.21 10.09 -3.22
CA PRO A 118 13.80 9.99 -2.91
C PRO A 118 12.99 9.88 -4.20
N MET A 119 12.02 8.96 -4.24
CA MET A 119 11.23 8.73 -5.45
C MET A 119 9.84 8.19 -5.12
N ILE A 120 8.94 8.32 -6.07
CA ILE A 120 7.65 7.64 -6.07
C ILE A 120 7.76 6.46 -7.04
N VAL A 121 7.52 5.27 -6.55
CA VAL A 121 7.47 4.04 -7.34
C VAL A 121 6.02 3.58 -7.42
N ALA A 122 5.48 3.47 -8.63
CA ALA A 122 4.10 3.08 -8.88
C ALA A 122 4.03 1.93 -9.88
N ILE A 123 2.97 1.17 -9.83
CA ILE A 123 2.66 0.11 -10.81
C ILE A 123 1.38 0.42 -11.60
N SER A 124 1.22 -0.21 -12.74
CA SER A 124 0.08 0.03 -13.66
C SER A 124 -1.29 -0.31 -13.07
N THR A 125 -1.35 -1.05 -11.98
CA THR A 125 -2.58 -1.38 -11.26
C THR A 125 -3.05 -0.27 -10.32
N GLY A 126 -2.23 0.78 -10.13
CA GLY A 126 -2.60 2.01 -9.42
C GLY A 126 -1.90 2.21 -8.08
N GLU A 127 -1.25 1.19 -7.53
CA GLU A 127 -0.55 1.29 -6.26
C GLU A 127 0.76 2.06 -6.43
N SER A 128 1.09 2.84 -5.42
CA SER A 128 2.32 3.62 -5.38
C SER A 128 2.93 3.70 -3.98
N VAL A 129 4.23 3.88 -3.94
CA VAL A 129 5.01 3.99 -2.70
C VAL A 129 6.00 5.13 -2.84
N THR A 130 6.03 6.00 -1.86
CA THR A 130 7.10 6.98 -1.71
C THR A 130 8.29 6.32 -1.01
N MET A 131 9.46 6.51 -1.57
CA MET A 131 10.75 6.09 -1.03
C MET A 131 11.51 7.32 -0.57
N ASP A 132 11.96 7.33 0.67
CA ASP A 132 12.77 8.41 1.20
C ASP A 132 14.23 8.29 0.71
N GLN A 133 14.95 9.40 0.75
CA GLN A 133 16.39 9.38 0.49
C GLN A 133 17.10 8.48 1.51
N SER A 134 17.97 7.61 1.03
CA SER A 134 18.76 6.71 1.85
C SER A 134 20.18 6.63 1.31
N ASP A 135 21.17 6.65 2.20
CA ASP A 135 22.58 6.46 1.84
C ASP A 135 22.91 4.99 1.47
N THR A 136 21.95 4.11 1.66
CA THR A 136 22.06 2.68 1.33
C THR A 136 21.01 2.28 0.31
N SER A 137 21.32 1.27 -0.49
CA SER A 137 20.34 0.65 -1.38
C SER A 137 19.10 0.20 -0.60
N THR A 138 17.92 0.61 -1.09
CA THR A 138 16.63 0.20 -0.53
C THR A 138 15.84 -0.59 -1.55
N PHE A 139 15.18 -1.64 -1.10
CA PHE A 139 14.34 -2.48 -1.95
C PHE A 139 12.88 -1.99 -1.93
N VAL A 140 12.23 -2.05 -3.09
CA VAL A 140 10.78 -1.95 -3.22
C VAL A 140 10.27 -3.02 -4.15
N GLY A 141 9.19 -3.71 -3.76
CA GLY A 141 8.54 -4.72 -4.58
C GLY A 141 7.03 -4.68 -4.43
N PHE A 142 6.35 -5.13 -5.49
CA PHE A 142 4.90 -5.24 -5.58
C PHE A 142 4.53 -6.65 -6.02
N VAL A 143 3.50 -7.21 -5.40
CA VAL A 143 2.89 -8.48 -5.82
C VAL A 143 1.39 -8.25 -5.92
N SER A 144 0.82 -8.46 -7.10
CA SER A 144 -0.58 -8.15 -7.42
C SER A 144 -1.33 -9.40 -7.88
N ASP A 145 -2.64 -9.40 -7.71
CA ASP A 145 -3.56 -10.39 -8.29
C ASP A 145 -3.83 -10.11 -9.77
N GLN A 146 -3.57 -8.87 -10.20
CA GLN A 146 -3.75 -8.42 -11.59
C GLN A 146 -2.40 -8.31 -12.30
N PRO A 147 -2.36 -8.50 -13.62
CA PRO A 147 -1.14 -8.31 -14.38
C PRO A 147 -0.60 -6.89 -14.25
N ILE A 148 0.66 -6.78 -13.86
CA ILE A 148 1.41 -5.53 -13.80
C ILE A 148 2.06 -5.32 -15.16
N GLN A 149 1.58 -4.32 -15.91
CA GLN A 149 2.09 -4.02 -17.25
C GLN A 149 3.33 -3.13 -17.20
N SER A 150 3.43 -2.27 -16.18
CA SER A 150 4.58 -1.38 -16.03
C SER A 150 4.87 -1.03 -14.58
N LEU A 151 6.15 -0.76 -14.33
CA LEU A 151 6.67 -0.10 -13.13
C LEU A 151 7.06 1.32 -13.55
N ILE A 152 6.62 2.31 -12.78
CA ILE A 152 6.87 3.72 -13.03
C ILE A 152 7.64 4.28 -11.86
N ILE A 153 8.77 4.91 -12.14
CA ILE A 153 9.59 5.59 -11.14
C ILE A 153 9.61 7.07 -11.50
N SER A 154 9.19 7.91 -10.59
CA SER A 154 9.06 9.34 -10.82
C SER A 154 9.60 10.17 -9.65
N PHE A 155 10.02 11.39 -9.97
CA PHE A 155 10.38 12.44 -9.02
C PHE A 155 9.46 13.62 -9.21
N ASP A 156 9.13 14.24 -8.10
CA ASP A 156 8.36 15.47 -8.05
C ASP A 156 9.01 16.40 -7.00
N PHE A 157 10.23 16.91 -7.36
CA PHE A 157 10.97 17.82 -6.48
C PHE A 157 11.46 19.04 -7.27
N PRO A 158 11.40 20.24 -6.69
CA PRO A 158 11.72 21.50 -7.36
C PRO A 158 13.23 21.78 -7.56
N GLU A 159 14.11 20.91 -7.08
CA GLU A 159 15.56 21.06 -7.20
C GLU A 159 16.12 20.09 -8.25
N PRO A 160 17.26 20.40 -8.90
CA PRO A 160 17.90 19.45 -9.80
C PRO A 160 18.28 18.19 -9.03
N THR A 161 17.50 17.15 -9.26
CA THR A 161 17.65 15.86 -8.56
C THR A 161 18.73 15.02 -9.22
N PRO A 162 19.46 14.19 -8.45
CA PRO A 162 20.38 13.22 -9.03
C PRO A 162 19.62 12.22 -9.91
N ASP A 163 20.33 11.60 -10.85
CA ASP A 163 19.77 10.59 -11.74
C ASP A 163 19.10 9.45 -10.98
N VAL A 164 18.04 8.88 -11.55
CA VAL A 164 17.47 7.61 -11.07
C VAL A 164 18.48 6.51 -11.30
N LEU A 165 18.84 5.82 -10.23
CA LEU A 165 19.68 4.64 -10.30
C LEU A 165 18.93 3.45 -9.73
N ILE A 166 18.75 2.41 -10.52
CA ILE A 166 18.16 1.14 -10.08
C ILE A 166 19.08 -0.03 -10.40
N ASP A 167 18.96 -1.07 -9.57
CA ASP A 167 19.66 -2.34 -9.74
C ASP A 167 18.71 -3.51 -9.45
N ASN A 168 19.12 -4.70 -9.84
CA ASN A 168 18.46 -5.97 -9.52
C ASN A 168 16.95 -5.93 -9.77
N LEU A 169 16.53 -5.45 -10.96
CA LEU A 169 15.11 -5.48 -11.34
C LEU A 169 14.65 -6.94 -11.43
N SER A 170 13.77 -7.33 -10.56
CA SER A 170 13.17 -8.67 -10.51
C SER A 170 11.71 -8.60 -10.94
N PHE A 171 11.30 -9.52 -11.81
CA PHE A 171 9.91 -9.64 -12.25
C PHE A 171 9.53 -11.10 -12.44
N GLY A 172 8.25 -11.40 -12.25
CA GLY A 172 7.76 -12.77 -12.32
C GLY A 172 6.29 -12.85 -11.95
N GLN A 173 5.93 -13.91 -11.27
CA GLN A 173 4.56 -14.19 -10.92
C GLN A 173 4.37 -14.21 -9.40
N ARG A 174 3.17 -13.85 -8.95
CA ARG A 174 2.71 -14.14 -7.60
C ARG A 174 2.79 -15.65 -7.36
N ARG A 175 3.27 -16.04 -6.21
CA ARG A 175 3.24 -17.45 -5.81
C ARG A 175 1.82 -17.85 -5.46
N ALA A 176 1.27 -18.81 -6.20
CA ALA A 176 -0.04 -19.37 -5.90
C ALA A 176 -0.03 -20.03 -4.51
N GLY A 177 -0.99 -19.71 -3.67
CA GLY A 177 -1.10 -20.24 -2.31
C GLY A 177 -0.32 -19.49 -1.23
N ASN A 178 0.51 -18.52 -1.59
CA ASN A 178 1.11 -17.58 -0.65
C ASN A 178 0.43 -16.20 -0.81
N GLU A 179 -0.84 -16.11 -0.45
CA GLU A 179 -1.33 -14.80 -0.05
C GLU A 179 -0.44 -14.34 1.12
N PRO A 180 0.03 -13.07 1.14
CA PRO A 180 0.60 -12.53 2.35
C PRO A 180 -0.35 -12.93 3.49
N PRO A 181 0.12 -13.45 4.61
CA PRO A 181 -0.77 -13.85 5.66
C PRO A 181 -1.68 -12.67 5.98
N ALA A 182 -3.00 -12.89 5.89
CA ALA A 182 -3.95 -11.85 6.24
C ALA A 182 -3.60 -11.33 7.64
N PRO A 183 -3.71 -10.02 7.88
CA PRO A 183 -3.50 -9.49 9.22
C PRO A 183 -4.40 -10.25 10.19
N GLN A 184 -3.88 -10.55 11.37
CA GLN A 184 -4.66 -11.21 12.41
C GLN A 184 -4.71 -10.30 13.63
N LEU A 185 -5.90 -9.87 14.04
CA LEU A 185 -6.07 -9.25 15.34
C LEU A 185 -5.66 -10.24 16.41
N LEU A 186 -4.76 -9.79 17.28
CA LEU A 186 -4.41 -10.55 18.47
C LEU A 186 -5.64 -10.60 19.40
N VAL A 187 -5.95 -11.77 19.88
CA VAL A 187 -7.06 -11.98 20.83
C VAL A 187 -6.52 -12.43 22.20
N THR A 188 -7.24 -12.04 23.22
CA THR A 188 -6.99 -12.50 24.60
C THR A 188 -7.41 -13.97 24.74
N ASN A 189 -7.10 -14.58 25.87
CA ASN A 189 -7.56 -15.92 26.20
C ASN A 189 -9.09 -16.07 26.33
N THR A 190 -9.81 -14.93 26.40
CA THR A 190 -11.29 -14.88 26.39
C THR A 190 -11.86 -14.67 24.99
N GLY A 191 -11.02 -14.67 23.94
CA GLY A 191 -11.42 -14.46 22.56
C GLY A 191 -11.75 -13.01 22.20
N ARG A 192 -11.47 -12.05 23.06
CA ARG A 192 -11.70 -10.62 22.84
C ARG A 192 -10.48 -9.98 22.19
N ALA A 193 -10.68 -8.88 21.45
CA ALA A 193 -9.55 -8.16 20.86
C ALA A 193 -8.55 -7.72 21.94
N ALA A 194 -7.28 -8.03 21.74
CA ALA A 194 -6.21 -7.50 22.59
C ALA A 194 -6.06 -6.02 22.27
N ALA A 195 -6.55 -5.18 23.17
CA ALA A 195 -6.55 -3.73 23.01
C ALA A 195 -6.19 -3.05 24.34
N LEU A 196 -5.54 -1.88 24.24
CA LEU A 196 -5.20 -1.05 25.39
C LEU A 196 -5.60 0.40 25.10
N ASP A 197 -6.05 1.13 26.12
CA ASP A 197 -6.05 2.59 26.06
C ASP A 197 -4.61 3.07 25.84
N SER A 198 -4.36 3.86 24.81
CA SER A 198 -3.02 4.25 24.37
C SER A 198 -2.29 5.17 25.36
N VAL A 199 -2.99 5.74 26.33
CA VAL A 199 -2.43 6.68 27.30
C VAL A 199 -2.29 6.06 28.69
N VAL A 200 -3.38 5.48 29.19
CA VAL A 200 -3.40 4.91 30.55
C VAL A 200 -3.11 3.41 30.59
N THR A 201 -2.95 2.80 29.42
CA THR A 201 -2.61 1.37 29.22
C THR A 201 -3.57 0.39 29.92
N THR A 202 -4.82 0.81 30.14
CA THR A 202 -5.86 -0.05 30.65
C THR A 202 -6.51 -0.86 29.55
N SER A 203 -6.97 -2.06 29.88
CA SER A 203 -7.79 -2.88 28.99
C SER A 203 -9.26 -2.45 29.04
N GLU A 204 -10.09 -3.07 28.18
CA GLU A 204 -11.53 -2.87 28.17
C GLU A 204 -12.21 -3.07 29.55
N PRO A 205 -13.35 -2.42 29.82
CA PRO A 205 -14.19 -1.66 28.89
C PRO A 205 -13.61 -0.27 28.55
N PHE A 206 -13.80 0.17 27.30
CA PHE A 206 -13.35 1.49 26.86
C PHE A 206 -14.49 2.49 26.83
N ARG A 207 -14.28 3.66 27.40
CA ARG A 207 -15.19 4.80 27.24
C ARG A 207 -14.80 5.59 26.02
N VAL A 208 -15.77 6.06 25.24
CA VAL A 208 -15.51 6.90 24.07
C VAL A 208 -14.87 8.24 24.48
N THR A 209 -15.31 8.78 25.62
CA THR A 209 -14.75 10.02 26.17
C THR A 209 -13.61 9.69 27.13
N ALA A 210 -12.42 10.24 26.85
CA ALA A 210 -11.26 10.07 27.70
C ALA A 210 -11.43 10.86 29.01
N SER A 211 -11.09 10.24 30.13
CA SER A 211 -11.14 10.85 31.46
C SER A 211 -9.86 11.57 31.86
N HIS A 212 -8.84 11.61 30.97
CA HIS A 212 -7.53 12.18 31.27
C HIS A 212 -7.24 13.43 30.42
N LEU A 213 -6.43 14.34 30.99
CA LEU A 213 -6.09 15.63 30.36
C LEU A 213 -5.17 15.55 29.15
N LEU A 214 -4.58 14.39 28.88
CA LEU A 214 -3.63 14.18 27.78
C LEU A 214 -4.30 14.00 26.42
N SER A 215 -5.64 13.84 26.40
CA SER A 215 -6.42 13.79 25.16
C SER A 215 -6.95 15.17 24.84
N ALA A 216 -6.35 15.88 23.89
CA ALA A 216 -6.69 17.26 23.55
C ALA A 216 -8.14 17.43 23.04
N ASP A 217 -8.70 16.41 22.43
CA ASP A 217 -10.08 16.36 21.91
C ASP A 217 -11.05 15.64 22.86
N GLY A 218 -10.59 15.20 24.04
CA GLY A 218 -11.37 14.46 25.01
C GLY A 218 -11.82 13.07 24.55
N ARG A 219 -11.17 12.47 23.54
CA ARG A 219 -11.52 11.16 23.00
C ARG A 219 -10.52 10.10 23.37
N THR A 220 -11.01 8.91 23.67
CA THR A 220 -10.17 7.73 23.93
C THR A 220 -9.53 7.24 22.65
N ARG A 221 -8.26 6.92 22.76
CA ARG A 221 -7.49 6.23 21.73
C ARG A 221 -7.16 4.83 22.19
N ILE A 222 -7.47 3.87 21.35
CA ILE A 222 -7.15 2.46 21.62
C ILE A 222 -6.02 2.01 20.71
N THR A 223 -5.13 1.21 21.26
CA THR A 223 -4.10 0.50 20.50
C THR A 223 -4.53 -0.95 20.35
N LEU A 224 -4.70 -1.38 19.10
CA LEU A 224 -4.98 -2.76 18.70
C LEU A 224 -3.67 -3.43 18.30
N PHE A 225 -3.53 -4.71 18.59
CA PHE A 225 -2.36 -5.51 18.26
C PHE A 225 -2.66 -6.48 17.12
N ILE A 226 -1.71 -6.58 16.18
CA ILE A 226 -1.89 -7.30 14.92
C ILE A 226 -0.67 -8.16 14.66
N THR A 227 -0.91 -9.38 14.21
CA THR A 227 0.11 -10.32 13.73
C THR A 227 -0.09 -10.62 12.24
N GLY A 228 0.85 -11.35 11.63
CA GLY A 228 0.76 -11.73 10.21
C GLY A 228 1.19 -10.63 9.24
N VAL A 229 1.31 -9.38 9.70
CA VAL A 229 1.79 -8.25 8.91
C VAL A 229 2.68 -7.36 9.75
N LEU A 230 3.77 -6.85 9.16
CA LEU A 230 4.63 -5.86 9.80
C LEU A 230 4.24 -4.47 9.30
N LEU A 231 3.91 -3.59 10.25
CA LEU A 231 3.51 -2.21 9.98
C LEU A 231 4.60 -1.24 10.39
N GLU A 232 4.81 -0.24 9.55
CA GLU A 232 5.63 0.95 9.82
C GLU A 232 4.73 2.19 9.88
N ALA A 233 5.26 3.32 10.33
CA ALA A 233 4.51 4.57 10.38
C ALA A 233 3.99 5.01 8.99
N ALA A 234 4.74 4.70 7.93
CA ALA A 234 4.37 4.99 6.55
C ALA A 234 3.17 4.16 6.04
N ASP A 235 2.80 3.08 6.73
CA ASP A 235 1.67 2.24 6.34
C ASP A 235 0.31 2.80 6.78
N LEU A 236 0.29 3.85 7.58
CA LEU A 236 -0.96 4.44 8.12
C LEU A 236 -2.04 4.70 7.06
N PRO A 237 -1.75 5.23 5.86
CA PRO A 237 -2.77 5.46 4.84
C PRO A 237 -3.44 4.18 4.29
N PHE A 238 -2.81 3.02 4.49
CA PHE A 238 -3.27 1.73 3.99
C PHE A 238 -3.93 0.87 5.07
N VAL A 239 -4.16 1.46 6.26
CA VAL A 239 -4.79 0.78 7.39
C VAL A 239 -6.17 1.35 7.65
N ILE A 240 -7.17 0.49 7.61
CA ILE A 240 -8.56 0.83 7.92
C ILE A 240 -8.98 -0.04 9.11
N VAL A 241 -9.50 0.60 10.17
CA VAL A 241 -10.09 -0.11 11.30
C VAL A 241 -11.59 0.16 11.35
N GLN A 242 -12.34 -0.90 11.50
CA GLN A 242 -13.80 -0.85 11.56
C GLN A 242 -14.32 -1.58 12.80
N ALA A 243 -15.39 -1.04 13.37
CA ALA A 243 -16.18 -1.68 14.41
C ALA A 243 -17.59 -1.94 13.89
N GLU A 244 -18.13 -3.11 14.15
CA GLU A 244 -19.50 -3.49 13.78
C GLU A 244 -20.28 -3.82 15.05
N ASP A 245 -21.43 -3.16 15.23
CA ASP A 245 -22.30 -3.40 16.38
C ASP A 245 -23.24 -4.62 16.19
N ALA A 246 -24.03 -4.91 17.20
CA ALA A 246 -24.98 -6.01 17.18
C ALA A 246 -26.09 -5.84 16.10
N GLN A 247 -26.29 -4.63 15.58
CA GLN A 247 -27.23 -4.31 14.50
C GLN A 247 -26.56 -4.31 13.13
N GLN A 248 -25.30 -4.79 13.04
CA GLN A 248 -24.50 -4.83 11.81
C GLN A 248 -24.19 -3.43 11.22
N ARG A 249 -24.29 -2.38 12.02
CA ARG A 249 -23.84 -1.05 11.61
C ARG A 249 -22.33 -0.97 11.74
N VAL A 250 -21.69 -0.48 10.68
CA VAL A 250 -20.23 -0.38 10.60
C VAL A 250 -19.78 1.05 10.88
N PHE A 251 -18.83 1.19 11.77
CA PHE A 251 -18.23 2.46 12.17
C PHE A 251 -16.73 2.44 11.85
N GLY A 252 -16.27 3.42 11.08
CA GLY A 252 -14.83 3.61 10.86
C GLY A 252 -14.16 4.20 12.12
N LEU A 253 -13.06 3.61 12.55
CA LEU A 253 -12.21 4.15 13.60
C LEU A 253 -11.05 4.92 12.94
N PRO A 254 -10.97 6.24 13.07
CA PRO A 254 -9.86 7.01 12.53
C PRO A 254 -8.53 6.54 13.12
N CYS A 255 -7.66 6.01 12.26
CA CYS A 255 -6.32 5.57 12.65
C CYS A 255 -5.37 6.77 12.68
N GLU A 256 -4.57 6.89 13.74
CA GLU A 256 -3.67 8.01 13.99
C GLU A 256 -2.20 7.59 14.01
N ALA A 257 -1.91 6.33 14.27
CA ALA A 257 -0.56 5.79 14.24
C ALA A 257 -0.54 4.30 13.94
N THR A 258 0.53 3.87 13.29
CA THR A 258 0.87 2.46 13.06
C THR A 258 2.36 2.25 13.34
N GLY A 259 2.74 1.02 13.66
CA GLY A 259 4.15 0.68 13.85
C GLY A 259 4.34 -0.70 14.43
N ARG A 260 5.61 -1.07 14.62
CA ARG A 260 5.99 -2.32 15.30
C ARG A 260 5.95 -2.11 16.80
N VAL A 261 5.61 -3.17 17.52
CA VAL A 261 5.75 -3.17 18.99
C VAL A 261 7.23 -3.35 19.32
N ARG A 262 7.75 -2.45 20.16
CA ARG A 262 9.16 -2.47 20.55
C ARG A 262 9.52 -3.82 21.18
N ASN A 263 10.62 -4.42 20.77
CA ASN A 263 11.14 -5.72 21.21
C ASN A 263 10.28 -6.94 20.82
N LEU A 264 9.23 -6.78 20.00
CA LEU A 264 8.39 -7.87 19.50
C LEU A 264 8.31 -7.76 17.97
N SER A 265 9.33 -8.25 17.27
CA SER A 265 9.48 -8.08 15.81
C SER A 265 8.34 -8.69 14.96
N TRP A 266 7.57 -9.59 15.56
CA TRP A 266 6.43 -10.28 14.93
C TRP A 266 5.09 -9.57 15.17
N LEU A 267 5.05 -8.52 16.02
CA LEU A 267 3.84 -7.86 16.48
C LEU A 267 3.81 -6.40 16.01
N SER A 268 2.72 -6.04 15.35
CA SER A 268 2.40 -4.68 14.95
C SER A 268 1.29 -4.09 15.80
N GLN A 269 1.19 -2.78 15.82
CA GLN A 269 0.16 -2.05 16.54
C GLN A 269 -0.46 -0.97 15.66
N VAL A 270 -1.76 -0.72 15.89
CA VAL A 270 -2.52 0.37 15.26
C VAL A 270 -3.22 1.14 16.36
N THR A 271 -3.00 2.44 16.42
CA THR A 271 -3.69 3.33 17.36
C THR A 271 -4.80 4.07 16.65
N CYS A 272 -6.03 3.93 17.16
CA CYS A 272 -7.22 4.52 16.57
C CYS A 272 -8.01 5.27 17.63
N ARG A 273 -8.70 6.33 17.20
CA ARG A 273 -9.61 7.12 18.02
C ARG A 273 -11.01 6.52 17.99
N LEU A 274 -11.66 6.44 19.15
CA LEU A 274 -13.06 6.03 19.24
C LEU A 274 -13.98 7.18 18.81
N PRO A 275 -14.86 6.97 17.79
CA PRO A 275 -15.80 7.97 17.35
C PRO A 275 -17.02 8.07 18.29
N ASP A 276 -17.68 9.22 18.35
CA ASP A 276 -18.87 9.46 19.16
C ASP A 276 -20.01 8.47 18.88
N ALA A 277 -20.10 8.00 17.66
CA ALA A 277 -21.12 7.04 17.26
C ALA A 277 -21.03 5.69 18.01
N LEU A 278 -19.95 5.42 18.73
CA LEU A 278 -19.78 4.24 19.57
C LEU A 278 -20.14 4.44 21.04
N VAL A 279 -20.62 5.64 21.43
CA VAL A 279 -21.10 5.86 22.82
C VAL A 279 -22.21 4.88 23.14
N ALA A 280 -22.03 4.12 24.22
CA ALA A 280 -22.97 3.10 24.68
C ALA A 280 -23.27 1.98 23.65
N ALA A 281 -22.35 1.73 22.71
CA ALA A 281 -22.51 0.66 21.71
C ALA A 281 -22.44 -0.74 22.32
N GLY A 282 -21.90 -0.88 23.52
CA GLY A 282 -21.72 -2.17 24.18
C GLY A 282 -20.61 -2.98 23.50
N THR A 283 -20.85 -4.26 23.26
CA THR A 283 -19.88 -5.09 22.55
C THR A 283 -19.96 -4.86 21.04
N VAL A 284 -18.84 -4.49 20.42
CA VAL A 284 -18.69 -4.37 18.97
C VAL A 284 -17.65 -5.37 18.48
N ASN A 285 -17.76 -5.81 17.23
CA ASN A 285 -16.73 -6.63 16.57
C ASN A 285 -15.79 -5.72 15.81
N VAL A 286 -14.50 -5.70 16.18
CA VAL A 286 -13.49 -4.95 15.47
C VAL A 286 -12.78 -5.79 14.43
N SER A 287 -12.40 -5.17 13.31
CA SER A 287 -11.54 -5.75 12.28
C SER A 287 -10.58 -4.70 11.77
N VAL A 288 -9.45 -5.17 11.26
CA VAL A 288 -8.42 -4.32 10.66
C VAL A 288 -8.18 -4.77 9.23
N THR A 289 -8.24 -3.84 8.31
CA THR A 289 -7.85 -4.05 6.92
C THR A 289 -6.48 -3.41 6.71
N VAL A 290 -5.54 -4.16 6.19
CA VAL A 290 -4.20 -3.67 5.83
C VAL A 290 -3.99 -3.97 4.36
N ARG A 291 -3.75 -2.93 3.56
CA ARG A 291 -3.52 -3.09 2.11
C ARG A 291 -4.57 -3.98 1.43
N GLY A 292 -5.87 -3.75 1.75
CA GLY A 292 -7.00 -4.51 1.23
C GLY A 292 -7.29 -5.87 1.88
N MET A 293 -6.37 -6.42 2.68
CA MET A 293 -6.58 -7.69 3.38
C MET A 293 -7.24 -7.48 4.74
N VAL A 294 -8.34 -8.17 4.97
CA VAL A 294 -9.14 -8.05 6.20
C VAL A 294 -8.71 -9.08 7.23
N SER A 295 -8.56 -8.64 8.48
CA SER A 295 -8.28 -9.52 9.62
C SER A 295 -9.49 -10.36 10.02
N ASN A 296 -9.29 -11.28 10.97
CA ASN A 296 -10.38 -11.81 11.78
C ASN A 296 -11.13 -10.67 12.48
N LYS A 297 -12.41 -10.89 12.79
CA LYS A 297 -13.19 -10.04 13.70
C LYS A 297 -13.00 -10.52 15.14
N ALA A 298 -12.89 -9.59 16.07
CA ALA A 298 -12.82 -9.88 17.50
C ALA A 298 -13.67 -8.90 18.32
N PRO A 299 -14.40 -9.36 19.34
CA PRO A 299 -15.24 -8.50 20.16
C PRO A 299 -14.42 -7.53 21.02
N LEU A 300 -14.92 -6.32 21.19
CA LEU A 300 -14.39 -5.25 22.01
C LEU A 300 -15.54 -4.57 22.79
N LEU A 301 -15.36 -4.31 24.08
CA LEU A 301 -16.40 -3.70 24.90
C LEU A 301 -16.22 -2.17 24.99
N ILE A 302 -17.26 -1.44 24.60
CA ILE A 302 -17.34 0.03 24.63
C ILE A 302 -18.45 0.45 25.60
N GLU A 303 -18.16 1.39 26.52
CA GLU A 303 -19.11 2.00 27.46
C GLU A 303 -19.53 3.42 27.03
#